data_f0b293e12a17c1d401a4db80be199951
#
_entry.id   f0b293e12a17c1d401a4db80be199951
#
_cell.length_a   1.000
_cell.length_b   1.000
_cell.length_c   1.000
_cell.angle_alpha   90.00
_cell.angle_beta   90.00
_cell.angle_gamma   90.00
#
_symmetry.space_group_name_H-M   'P 1'
#
loop_
_entity.id
_entity.type
_entity.pdbx_description
1 polymer ?
#
loop_
_entity_poly.entity_id
_entity_poly.type
_entity_poly.pdbx_seq_one_letter_code
_entity_poly.pdbx_strand_id
1 'polypeptide(L)'
;MIQVPADIDPRPYQEAAIGAWMDAGGQGILSMATGTGKTITALAAAARLAALQDGRLQLVVVAPYTHLVDQWADAARSFGAEPILAAGSRHLWTDDLVSALTGYRLGTRDAVSVITTLDTFAGDAFQSVLGRFEGHRTLLIGDEVHHMGRPSVRRVLPEPVRARLGLSATPRRFHDEAGTDGLLGYFTGGIVYEYGIDAAIEAGYLTPYHYVPHIIELTDEEADRYVDISRR
;
A
#
# COMPACT_ATOMS: atom_id res chain seq x y z
N MET A 1 9.88 0.91 -17.62
CA MET A 1 8.43 1.26 -17.58
C MET A 1 7.73 0.15 -16.84
N ILE A 2 6.83 0.47 -15.89
CA ILE A 2 6.03 -0.55 -15.20
C ILE A 2 4.98 -1.12 -16.17
N GLN A 3 4.92 -2.46 -16.26
CA GLN A 3 3.99 -3.19 -17.14
C GLN A 3 3.65 -4.54 -16.52
N VAL A 4 2.49 -5.09 -16.87
CA VAL A 4 2.12 -6.44 -16.45
C VAL A 4 3.02 -7.44 -17.18
N PRO A 5 3.74 -8.32 -16.46
CA PRO A 5 4.56 -9.37 -17.08
C PRO A 5 3.70 -10.31 -17.93
N ALA A 6 4.26 -10.84 -19.03
CA ALA A 6 3.52 -11.70 -19.96
C ALA A 6 3.08 -13.05 -19.35
N ASP A 7 3.71 -13.48 -18.28
CA ASP A 7 3.41 -14.70 -17.50
C ASP A 7 2.44 -14.45 -16.34
N ILE A 8 2.02 -13.20 -16.11
CA ILE A 8 1.02 -12.84 -15.12
C ILE A 8 -0.30 -12.48 -15.82
N ASP A 9 -1.31 -13.30 -15.61
CA ASP A 9 -2.68 -13.02 -16.01
C ASP A 9 -3.51 -12.68 -14.76
N PRO A 10 -3.91 -11.42 -14.56
CA PRO A 10 -4.70 -11.05 -13.40
C PRO A 10 -6.02 -11.81 -13.38
N ARG A 11 -6.34 -12.42 -12.26
CA ARG A 11 -7.57 -13.21 -12.08
C ARG A 11 -8.82 -12.32 -12.24
N PRO A 12 -9.98 -12.88 -12.59
CA PRO A 12 -11.19 -12.09 -12.83
C PRO A 12 -11.57 -11.11 -11.71
N TYR A 13 -11.39 -11.52 -10.43
CA TYR A 13 -11.65 -10.64 -9.30
C TYR A 13 -10.60 -9.54 -9.15
N GLN A 14 -9.35 -9.78 -9.56
CA GLN A 14 -8.30 -8.75 -9.59
C GLN A 14 -8.59 -7.72 -10.68
N GLU A 15 -9.00 -8.15 -11.86
CA GLU A 15 -9.46 -7.27 -12.94
C GLU A 15 -10.67 -6.42 -12.49
N ALA A 16 -11.64 -7.03 -11.81
CA ALA A 16 -12.78 -6.31 -11.25
C ALA A 16 -12.36 -5.26 -10.20
N ALA A 17 -11.39 -5.61 -9.34
CA ALA A 17 -10.84 -4.69 -8.34
C ALA A 17 -10.12 -3.50 -8.98
N ILE A 18 -9.30 -3.76 -10.00
CA ILE A 18 -8.60 -2.72 -10.76
C ILE A 18 -9.63 -1.82 -11.47
N GLY A 19 -10.63 -2.41 -12.12
CA GLY A 19 -11.71 -1.67 -12.77
C GLY A 19 -12.44 -0.74 -11.80
N ALA A 20 -12.89 -1.26 -10.66
CA ALA A 20 -13.58 -0.48 -9.63
C ALA A 20 -12.74 0.70 -9.12
N TRP A 21 -11.43 0.50 -8.91
CA TRP A 21 -10.54 1.58 -8.51
C TRP A 21 -10.36 2.63 -9.61
N MET A 22 -10.23 2.21 -10.87
CA MET A 22 -10.12 3.13 -12.01
C MET A 22 -11.41 3.94 -12.20
N ASP A 23 -12.58 3.30 -12.07
CA ASP A 23 -13.90 3.95 -12.15
C ASP A 23 -14.13 4.96 -11.03
N ALA A 24 -13.50 4.74 -9.86
CA ALA A 24 -13.45 5.69 -8.76
C ALA A 24 -12.43 6.82 -8.96
N GLY A 25 -11.95 7.03 -10.19
CA GLY A 25 -10.98 8.09 -10.52
C GLY A 25 -9.57 7.86 -10.00
N GLY A 26 -9.19 6.60 -9.77
CA GLY A 26 -7.88 6.23 -9.25
C GLY A 26 -7.73 6.50 -7.75
N GLN A 27 -8.82 6.51 -7.00
CA GLN A 27 -8.81 6.72 -5.55
C GLN A 27 -9.70 5.67 -4.86
N GLY A 28 -9.19 5.07 -3.79
CA GLY A 28 -9.97 4.12 -3.01
C GLY A 28 -9.15 3.01 -2.38
N ILE A 29 -9.83 2.20 -1.61
CA ILE A 29 -9.27 1.05 -0.88
C ILE A 29 -9.83 -0.24 -1.48
N LEU A 30 -8.95 -1.19 -1.77
CA LEU A 30 -9.31 -2.56 -2.08
C LEU A 30 -9.27 -3.37 -0.77
N SER A 31 -10.45 -3.78 -0.31
CA SER A 31 -10.60 -4.71 0.82
C SER A 31 -10.54 -6.14 0.30
N MET A 32 -9.36 -6.73 0.33
CA MET A 32 -9.13 -8.07 -0.22
C MET A 32 -8.48 -8.98 0.81
N ALA A 33 -8.96 -10.21 0.92
CA ALA A 33 -8.44 -11.19 1.87
C ALA A 33 -6.93 -11.43 1.69
N THR A 34 -6.25 -11.84 2.76
CA THR A 34 -4.84 -12.26 2.68
C THR A 34 -4.70 -13.49 1.76
N GLY A 35 -3.65 -13.51 0.95
CA GLY A 35 -3.42 -14.59 -0.03
C GLY A 35 -4.13 -14.41 -1.38
N THR A 36 -4.97 -13.38 -1.56
CA THR A 36 -5.65 -13.12 -2.83
C THR A 36 -4.81 -12.32 -3.84
N GLY A 37 -3.54 -12.04 -3.56
CA GLY A 37 -2.64 -11.36 -4.48
C GLY A 37 -2.81 -9.84 -4.54
N LYS A 38 -3.09 -9.17 -3.40
CA LYS A 38 -3.20 -7.71 -3.30
C LYS A 38 -2.06 -6.96 -3.99
N THR A 39 -0.82 -7.42 -3.77
CA THR A 39 0.39 -6.82 -4.35
C THR A 39 0.36 -6.85 -5.88
N ILE A 40 0.03 -8.00 -6.46
CA ILE A 40 -0.10 -8.17 -7.92
C ILE A 40 -1.22 -7.28 -8.46
N THR A 41 -2.37 -7.25 -7.79
CA THR A 41 -3.50 -6.38 -8.16
C THR A 41 -3.08 -4.90 -8.18
N ALA A 42 -2.35 -4.45 -7.17
CA ALA A 42 -1.91 -3.06 -7.07
C ALA A 42 -0.85 -2.71 -8.13
N LEU A 43 0.10 -3.61 -8.41
CA LEU A 43 1.10 -3.40 -9.46
C LEU A 43 0.47 -3.44 -10.86
N ALA A 44 -0.52 -4.29 -11.10
CA ALA A 44 -1.29 -4.30 -12.33
C ALA A 44 -2.10 -3.00 -12.50
N ALA A 45 -2.70 -2.47 -11.42
CA ALA A 45 -3.34 -1.15 -11.42
C ALA A 45 -2.34 -0.04 -11.74
N ALA A 46 -1.13 -0.07 -11.15
CA ALA A 46 -0.06 0.87 -11.44
C ALA A 46 0.40 0.80 -12.91
N ALA A 47 0.54 -0.41 -13.47
CA ALA A 47 0.87 -0.61 -14.88
C ALA A 47 -0.22 -0.03 -15.81
N ARG A 48 -1.48 -0.24 -15.49
CA ARG A 48 -2.62 0.31 -16.24
C ARG A 48 -2.65 1.84 -16.18
N LEU A 49 -2.42 2.41 -15.00
CA LEU A 49 -2.31 3.86 -14.84
C LEU A 49 -1.12 4.44 -15.61
N ALA A 50 0.04 3.78 -15.57
CA ALA A 50 1.22 4.19 -16.34
C ALA A 50 0.93 4.21 -17.84
N ALA A 51 0.25 3.21 -18.38
CA ALA A 51 -0.15 3.15 -19.78
C ALA A 51 -1.03 4.33 -20.20
N LEU A 52 -1.95 4.78 -19.33
CA LEU A 52 -2.78 5.97 -19.54
C LEU A 52 -2.00 7.29 -19.45
N GLN A 53 -0.79 7.26 -18.96
CA GLN A 53 0.10 8.41 -18.77
C GLN A 53 1.34 8.35 -19.68
N ASP A 54 1.24 7.72 -20.84
CA ASP A 54 2.33 7.57 -21.83
C ASP A 54 3.59 6.89 -21.23
N GLY A 55 3.39 5.98 -20.27
CA GLY A 55 4.45 5.27 -19.56
C GLY A 55 5.11 6.06 -18.43
N ARG A 56 4.69 7.30 -18.21
CA ARG A 56 5.28 8.18 -17.20
C ARG A 56 4.55 8.06 -15.87
N LEU A 57 5.19 7.45 -14.87
CA LEU A 57 4.61 7.27 -13.54
C LEU A 57 5.65 7.45 -12.45
N GLN A 58 5.26 8.10 -11.37
CA GLN A 58 5.98 8.12 -10.10
C GLN A 58 5.22 7.22 -9.11
N LEU A 59 5.82 6.13 -8.69
CA LEU A 59 5.22 5.14 -7.79
C LEU A 59 5.82 5.26 -6.39
N VAL A 60 4.96 5.45 -5.40
CA VAL A 60 5.32 5.43 -3.98
C VAL A 60 4.54 4.30 -3.31
N VAL A 61 5.26 3.31 -2.77
CA VAL A 61 4.66 2.22 -1.99
C VAL A 61 5.06 2.38 -0.54
N VAL A 62 4.07 2.38 0.35
CA VAL A 62 4.25 2.47 1.79
C VAL A 62 3.84 1.15 2.42
N ALA A 63 4.80 0.41 2.97
CA ALA A 63 4.60 -0.86 3.63
C ALA A 63 4.72 -0.72 5.15
N PRO A 64 3.99 -1.51 5.96
CA PRO A 64 4.03 -1.37 7.42
C PRO A 64 5.35 -1.81 8.04
N TYR A 65 6.07 -2.76 7.42
CA TYR A 65 7.26 -3.39 7.99
C TYR A 65 8.39 -3.52 6.97
N THR A 66 9.63 -3.54 7.46
CA THR A 66 10.85 -3.59 6.61
C THR A 66 10.89 -4.83 5.73
N HIS A 67 10.53 -6.02 6.24
CA HIS A 67 10.52 -7.25 5.43
C HIS A 67 9.53 -7.21 4.26
N LEU A 68 8.46 -6.42 4.36
CA LEU A 68 7.52 -6.21 3.27
C LEU A 68 8.08 -5.28 2.19
N VAL A 69 9.01 -4.39 2.55
CA VAL A 69 9.70 -3.54 1.56
C VAL A 69 10.44 -4.40 0.54
N ASP A 70 11.14 -5.44 0.99
CA ASP A 70 11.86 -6.36 0.10
C ASP A 70 10.91 -7.17 -0.77
N GLN A 71 9.81 -7.68 -0.21
CA GLN A 71 8.77 -8.40 -0.97
C GLN A 71 8.12 -7.51 -2.04
N TRP A 72 7.80 -6.27 -1.71
CA TRP A 72 7.28 -5.30 -2.66
C TRP A 72 8.31 -4.96 -3.74
N ALA A 73 9.61 -4.89 -3.38
CA ALA A 73 10.67 -4.62 -4.33
C ALA A 73 10.81 -5.75 -5.36
N ASP A 74 10.78 -7.00 -4.92
CA ASP A 74 10.86 -8.16 -5.81
C ASP A 74 9.64 -8.23 -6.74
N ALA A 75 8.46 -8.01 -6.20
CA ALA A 75 7.24 -7.93 -7.01
C ALA A 75 7.29 -6.76 -8.01
N ALA A 76 7.75 -5.57 -7.61
CA ALA A 76 7.87 -4.44 -8.51
C ALA A 76 8.89 -4.67 -9.63
N ARG A 77 10.01 -5.35 -9.33
CA ARG A 77 11.01 -5.74 -10.34
C ARG A 77 10.42 -6.68 -11.39
N SER A 78 9.58 -7.64 -10.99
CA SER A 78 8.90 -8.52 -11.95
C SER A 78 7.98 -7.74 -12.91
N PHE A 79 7.46 -6.59 -12.47
CA PHE A 79 6.68 -5.66 -13.31
C PHE A 79 7.56 -4.64 -14.08
N GLY A 80 8.88 -4.84 -14.12
CA GLY A 80 9.80 -3.97 -14.86
C GLY A 80 10.13 -2.64 -14.18
N ALA A 81 9.79 -2.48 -12.89
CA ALA A 81 10.21 -1.33 -12.10
C ALA A 81 11.57 -1.59 -11.43
N GLU A 82 12.32 -0.50 -11.22
CA GLU A 82 13.56 -0.53 -10.43
C GLU A 82 13.36 0.37 -9.18
N PRO A 83 12.82 -0.18 -8.09
CA PRO A 83 12.47 0.64 -6.95
C PRO A 83 13.69 1.03 -6.12
N ILE A 84 13.71 2.27 -5.65
CA ILE A 84 14.61 2.74 -4.61
C ILE A 84 14.01 2.33 -3.27
N LEU A 85 14.81 1.67 -2.41
CA LEU A 85 14.36 1.22 -1.11
C LEU A 85 14.65 2.28 -0.06
N ALA A 86 13.63 3.05 0.30
CA ALA A 86 13.75 4.08 1.33
C ALA A 86 13.38 3.50 2.70
N ALA A 87 14.32 2.73 3.29
CA ALA A 87 14.21 2.16 4.62
C ALA A 87 15.52 2.36 5.39
N GLY A 88 15.45 2.45 6.71
CA GLY A 88 16.61 2.66 7.55
C GLY A 88 17.23 4.06 7.43
N SER A 89 18.57 4.15 7.33
CA SER A 89 19.28 5.43 7.33
C SER A 89 19.00 6.23 6.06
N ARG A 90 18.66 7.51 6.21
CA ARG A 90 18.38 8.43 5.10
C ARG A 90 19.51 8.52 4.07
N HIS A 91 20.76 8.35 4.48
CA HIS A 91 21.93 8.45 3.61
C HIS A 91 21.99 7.32 2.55
N LEU A 92 21.23 6.25 2.74
CA LEU A 92 21.21 5.11 1.82
C LEU A 92 20.30 5.30 0.61
N TRP A 93 19.36 6.26 0.64
CA TRP A 93 18.34 6.38 -0.40
C TRP A 93 18.07 7.81 -0.87
N THR A 94 18.41 8.83 -0.06
CA THR A 94 17.99 10.22 -0.35
C THR A 94 18.60 10.72 -1.66
N ASP A 95 19.91 10.54 -1.86
CA ASP A 95 20.60 11.05 -3.05
C ASP A 95 20.14 10.35 -4.31
N ASP A 96 19.93 9.03 -4.26
CA ASP A 96 19.41 8.24 -5.37
C ASP A 96 17.99 8.67 -5.75
N LEU A 97 17.13 8.88 -4.75
CA LEU A 97 15.75 9.30 -5.00
C LEU A 97 15.69 10.72 -5.56
N VAL A 98 16.48 11.65 -5.05
CA VAL A 98 16.57 13.03 -5.55
C VAL A 98 17.11 13.04 -6.99
N SER A 99 18.14 12.24 -7.27
CA SER A 99 18.69 12.07 -8.63
C SER A 99 17.67 11.50 -9.60
N ALA A 100 16.95 10.45 -9.17
CA ALA A 100 15.90 9.82 -9.98
C ALA A 100 14.75 10.81 -10.31
N LEU A 101 14.28 11.59 -9.33
CA LEU A 101 13.25 12.62 -9.52
C LEU A 101 13.73 13.75 -10.43
N THR A 102 15.00 14.11 -10.33
CA THR A 102 15.61 15.10 -11.22
C THR A 102 15.64 14.60 -12.66
N GLY A 103 16.09 13.35 -12.88
CA GLY A 103 16.07 12.71 -14.20
C GLY A 103 14.65 12.60 -14.77
N TYR A 104 13.67 12.27 -13.96
CA TYR A 104 12.26 12.23 -14.36
C TYR A 104 11.77 13.61 -14.83
N ARG A 105 12.06 14.67 -14.08
CA ARG A 105 11.69 16.04 -14.44
C ARG A 105 12.37 16.53 -15.72
N LEU A 106 13.63 16.13 -15.94
CA LEU A 106 14.39 16.48 -17.15
C LEU A 106 14.01 15.59 -18.37
N GLY A 107 13.15 14.59 -18.21
CA GLY A 107 12.75 13.68 -19.28
C GLY A 107 13.81 12.65 -19.66
N THR A 108 14.86 12.47 -18.85
CA THR A 108 15.88 11.42 -19.04
C THR A 108 15.49 10.10 -18.40
N ARG A 109 14.38 10.08 -17.66
CA ARG A 109 13.80 8.91 -17.00
C ARG A 109 12.27 9.01 -17.06
N ASP A 110 11.60 7.93 -17.49
CA ASP A 110 10.14 7.91 -17.62
C ASP A 110 9.40 7.49 -16.34
N ALA A 111 10.07 6.80 -15.43
CA ALA A 111 9.46 6.36 -14.21
C ALA A 111 10.40 6.47 -13.00
N VAL A 112 9.82 6.73 -11.84
CA VAL A 112 10.49 6.65 -10.54
C VAL A 112 9.64 5.78 -9.64
N SER A 113 10.25 4.78 -9.01
CA SER A 113 9.59 3.92 -8.04
C SER A 113 10.34 3.98 -6.72
N VAL A 114 9.63 4.18 -5.63
CA VAL A 114 10.18 4.13 -4.28
C VAL A 114 9.29 3.28 -3.39
N ILE A 115 9.90 2.42 -2.58
CA ILE A 115 9.22 1.60 -1.59
C ILE A 115 9.78 1.97 -0.23
N THR A 116 8.91 2.27 0.71
CA THR A 116 9.30 2.78 2.02
C THR A 116 8.50 2.13 3.14
N THR A 117 9.03 2.20 4.37
CA THR A 117 8.26 1.84 5.56
C THR A 117 7.40 3.01 6.04
N LEU A 118 6.35 2.73 6.83
CA LEU A 118 5.52 3.76 7.44
C LEU A 118 6.32 4.77 8.27
N ASP A 119 7.31 4.30 9.02
CA ASP A 119 8.11 5.16 9.88
C ASP A 119 9.02 6.09 9.06
N THR A 120 9.64 5.55 8.00
CA THR A 120 10.44 6.38 7.07
C THR A 120 9.56 7.35 6.30
N PHE A 121 8.39 6.90 5.82
CA PHE A 121 7.41 7.75 5.15
C PHE A 121 6.98 8.94 6.01
N ALA A 122 6.71 8.71 7.31
CA ALA A 122 6.30 9.76 8.24
C ALA A 122 7.46 10.69 8.66
N GLY A 123 8.70 10.34 8.36
CA GLY A 123 9.87 11.11 8.74
C GLY A 123 10.13 12.34 7.85
N ASP A 124 10.66 13.43 8.43
CA ASP A 124 10.89 14.70 7.75
C ASP A 124 11.77 14.59 6.50
N ALA A 125 12.75 13.69 6.51
CA ALA A 125 13.62 13.46 5.36
C ALA A 125 12.86 12.97 4.13
N PHE A 126 11.95 11.99 4.32
CA PHE A 126 11.13 11.47 3.23
C PHE A 126 10.10 12.51 2.78
N GLN A 127 9.45 13.19 3.71
CA GLN A 127 8.45 14.22 3.41
C GLN A 127 9.05 15.38 2.60
N SER A 128 10.29 15.78 2.91
CA SER A 128 11.02 16.81 2.13
C SER A 128 11.25 16.38 0.68
N VAL A 129 11.55 15.10 0.44
CA VAL A 129 11.72 14.55 -0.92
C VAL A 129 10.38 14.33 -1.60
N LEU A 130 9.36 13.86 -0.85
CA LEU A 130 8.00 13.63 -1.37
C LEU A 130 7.39 14.91 -1.96
N GLY A 131 7.69 16.08 -1.39
CA GLY A 131 7.28 17.38 -1.95
C GLY A 131 7.83 17.68 -3.36
N ARG A 132 8.78 16.90 -3.87
CA ARG A 132 9.34 17.03 -5.24
C ARG A 132 8.62 16.16 -6.27
N PHE A 133 7.73 15.27 -5.84
CA PHE A 133 6.92 14.44 -6.73
C PHE A 133 5.85 15.28 -7.44
N GLU A 134 5.54 14.91 -8.66
CA GLU A 134 4.47 15.53 -9.45
C GLU A 134 3.13 14.87 -9.09
N GLY A 135 2.34 15.49 -8.25
CA GLY A 135 1.13 14.85 -7.66
C GLY A 135 0.15 14.27 -8.68
N HIS A 136 0.06 14.83 -9.88
CA HIS A 136 -0.80 14.33 -10.95
C HIS A 136 -0.21 13.13 -11.70
N ARG A 137 1.09 12.86 -11.55
CA ARG A 137 1.83 11.72 -12.10
C ARG A 137 2.20 10.68 -11.04
N THR A 138 1.77 10.91 -9.80
CA THR A 138 2.14 10.06 -8.67
C THR A 138 0.98 9.14 -8.29
N LEU A 139 1.29 7.86 -8.13
CA LEU A 139 0.46 6.86 -7.46
C LEU A 139 1.05 6.56 -6.10
N LEU A 140 0.27 6.77 -5.05
CA LEU A 140 0.58 6.33 -3.69
C LEU A 140 -0.18 5.02 -3.41
N ILE A 141 0.56 3.96 -3.12
CA ILE A 141 0.01 2.68 -2.64
C ILE A 141 0.30 2.55 -1.14
N GLY A 142 -0.73 2.36 -0.34
CA GLY A 142 -0.62 1.99 1.06
C GLY A 142 -0.91 0.52 1.27
N ASP A 143 0.09 -0.27 1.67
CA ASP A 143 -0.11 -1.66 2.05
C ASP A 143 -0.52 -1.74 3.52
N GLU A 144 -1.41 -2.69 3.85
CA GLU A 144 -2.09 -2.77 5.15
C GLU A 144 -2.51 -1.37 5.62
N VAL A 145 -3.25 -0.70 4.75
CA VAL A 145 -3.56 0.74 4.80
C VAL A 145 -4.13 1.20 6.14
N HIS A 146 -4.75 0.30 6.92
CA HIS A 146 -5.25 0.59 8.27
C HIS A 146 -4.15 1.13 9.21
N HIS A 147 -2.87 0.80 8.97
CA HIS A 147 -1.75 1.39 9.71
C HIS A 147 -1.53 2.87 9.39
N MET A 148 -1.91 3.34 8.20
CA MET A 148 -1.79 4.76 7.81
C MET A 148 -2.78 5.68 8.55
N GLY A 149 -3.81 5.13 9.18
CA GLY A 149 -4.74 5.87 10.04
C GLY A 149 -4.12 6.39 11.35
N ARG A 150 -2.89 6.01 11.70
CA ARG A 150 -2.17 6.54 12.87
C ARG A 150 -2.02 8.06 12.79
N PRO A 151 -2.19 8.82 13.89
CA PRO A 151 -2.10 10.29 13.86
C PRO A 151 -0.78 10.82 13.29
N SER A 152 0.35 10.14 13.53
CA SER A 152 1.66 10.53 13.01
C SER A 152 1.77 10.42 11.50
N VAL A 153 1.17 9.42 10.89
CA VAL A 153 1.17 9.20 9.44
C VAL A 153 0.10 10.07 8.76
N ARG A 154 -1.11 10.08 9.32
CA ARG A 154 -2.25 10.83 8.76
C ARG A 154 -1.95 12.32 8.55
N ARG A 155 -1.19 12.94 9.46
CA ARG A 155 -0.80 14.36 9.37
C ARG A 155 0.10 14.70 8.18
N VAL A 156 0.79 13.70 7.63
CA VAL A 156 1.79 13.88 6.55
C VAL A 156 1.36 13.23 5.24
N LEU A 157 0.11 12.78 5.14
CA LEU A 157 -0.44 12.23 3.90
C LEU A 157 -0.46 13.32 2.82
N PRO A 158 0.11 13.07 1.63
CA PRO A 158 0.29 14.08 0.60
C PRO A 158 -1.01 14.40 -0.15
N GLU A 159 -1.63 15.52 0.15
CA GLU A 159 -2.84 15.99 -0.53
C GLU A 159 -2.69 16.19 -2.05
N PRO A 160 -1.54 16.66 -2.60
CA PRO A 160 -1.38 16.83 -4.04
C PRO A 160 -1.38 15.53 -4.85
N VAL A 161 -1.13 14.37 -4.21
CA VAL A 161 -1.14 13.08 -4.92
C VAL A 161 -2.58 12.70 -5.28
N ARG A 162 -2.84 12.57 -6.58
CA ARG A 162 -4.19 12.32 -7.09
C ARG A 162 -4.55 10.84 -7.13
N ALA A 163 -3.63 9.97 -7.53
CA ALA A 163 -3.88 8.53 -7.55
C ALA A 163 -3.49 7.90 -6.21
N ARG A 164 -4.45 7.29 -5.53
CA ARG A 164 -4.29 6.75 -4.17
C ARG A 164 -4.94 5.37 -4.09
N LEU A 165 -4.16 4.35 -3.77
CA LEU A 165 -4.62 2.98 -3.67
C LEU A 165 -4.28 2.41 -2.29
N GLY A 166 -5.30 2.15 -1.49
CA GLY A 166 -5.16 1.45 -0.21
C GLY A 166 -5.41 -0.05 -0.37
N LEU A 167 -4.61 -0.87 0.30
CA LEU A 167 -4.76 -2.32 0.33
C LEU A 167 -4.91 -2.77 1.78
N SER A 168 -5.92 -3.54 2.09
CA SER A 168 -6.06 -4.21 3.39
C SER A 168 -7.05 -5.36 3.30
N ALA A 169 -6.90 -6.38 4.14
CA ALA A 169 -7.96 -7.35 4.40
C ALA A 169 -8.99 -6.79 5.41
N THR A 170 -8.56 -5.87 6.27
CA THR A 170 -9.35 -5.27 7.35
C THR A 170 -9.11 -3.75 7.38
N PRO A 171 -9.71 -2.99 6.46
CA PRO A 171 -9.41 -1.56 6.32
C PRO A 171 -9.88 -0.71 7.52
N ARG A 172 -10.83 -1.22 8.31
CA ARG A 172 -11.30 -0.55 9.52
C ARG A 172 -10.35 -0.82 10.69
N ARG A 173 -10.05 0.23 11.44
CA ARG A 173 -9.18 0.14 12.62
C ARG A 173 -10.01 -0.25 13.84
N PHE A 174 -9.51 -1.21 14.61
CA PHE A 174 -10.17 -1.64 15.83
C PHE A 174 -10.05 -0.55 16.92
N HIS A 175 -11.16 -0.18 17.53
CA HIS A 175 -11.25 0.89 18.54
C HIS A 175 -10.65 2.27 18.13
N ASP A 176 -10.59 2.58 16.84
CA ASP A 176 -10.13 3.89 16.34
C ASP A 176 -11.00 4.34 15.16
N GLU A 177 -12.22 4.80 15.47
CA GLU A 177 -13.17 5.31 14.46
C GLU A 177 -12.62 6.55 13.78
N ALA A 178 -12.07 7.51 14.54
CA ALA A 178 -11.51 8.74 13.99
C ALA A 178 -10.31 8.48 13.05
N GLY A 179 -9.50 7.46 13.35
CA GLY A 179 -8.42 7.01 12.46
C GLY A 179 -8.97 6.37 11.19
N THR A 180 -10.04 5.58 11.31
CA THR A 180 -10.74 4.97 10.19
C THR A 180 -11.38 6.02 9.29
N ASP A 181 -12.13 6.95 9.84
CA ASP A 181 -12.82 8.01 9.07
C ASP A 181 -11.81 8.91 8.35
N GLY A 182 -10.73 9.30 9.04
CA GLY A 182 -9.68 10.09 8.43
C GLY A 182 -8.96 9.36 7.29
N LEU A 183 -8.80 8.04 7.41
CA LEU A 183 -8.22 7.20 6.37
C LEU A 183 -9.16 7.09 5.16
N LEU A 184 -10.43 6.75 5.39
CA LEU A 184 -11.45 6.66 4.34
C LEU A 184 -11.63 8.00 3.62
N GLY A 185 -11.57 9.11 4.37
CA GLY A 185 -11.61 10.46 3.80
C GLY A 185 -10.41 10.78 2.91
N TYR A 186 -9.21 10.32 3.26
CA TYR A 186 -8.02 10.51 2.44
C TYR A 186 -8.08 9.71 1.13
N PHE A 187 -8.56 8.46 1.17
CA PHE A 187 -8.87 7.64 0.01
C PHE A 187 -10.31 7.90 -0.45
N THR A 188 -10.60 9.08 -0.95
CA THR A 188 -11.92 9.68 -1.20
C THR A 188 -13.02 8.76 -1.77
N GLY A 189 -12.65 7.69 -2.45
CA GLY A 189 -13.58 6.63 -2.88
C GLY A 189 -14.02 5.69 -1.74
N GLY A 190 -13.37 5.76 -0.57
CA GLY A 190 -13.60 4.79 0.51
C GLY A 190 -13.18 3.37 0.10
N ILE A 191 -13.95 2.37 0.50
CA ILE A 191 -13.75 0.99 0.04
C ILE A 191 -14.47 0.84 -1.29
N VAL A 192 -13.71 0.75 -2.39
CA VAL A 192 -14.25 0.68 -3.75
C VAL A 192 -14.44 -0.74 -4.25
N TYR A 193 -13.79 -1.71 -3.60
CA TYR A 193 -13.94 -3.13 -3.93
C TYR A 193 -13.71 -3.99 -2.70
N GLU A 194 -14.54 -5.03 -2.55
CA GLU A 194 -14.42 -6.01 -1.47
C GLU A 194 -14.34 -7.43 -2.04
N TYR A 195 -13.35 -8.20 -1.58
CA TYR A 195 -13.19 -9.61 -1.91
C TYR A 195 -12.76 -10.38 -0.65
N GLY A 196 -13.76 -10.85 0.08
CA GLY A 196 -13.59 -11.52 1.37
C GLY A 196 -13.03 -12.94 1.24
N ILE A 197 -12.71 -13.52 2.40
CA ILE A 197 -12.13 -14.85 2.48
C ILE A 197 -13.12 -15.93 2.01
N ASP A 198 -14.41 -15.78 2.32
CA ASP A 198 -15.44 -16.74 1.95
C ASP A 198 -15.59 -16.82 0.42
N ALA A 199 -15.68 -15.66 -0.24
CA ALA A 199 -15.73 -15.58 -1.69
C ALA A 199 -14.48 -16.18 -2.35
N ALA A 200 -13.31 -15.98 -1.76
CA ALA A 200 -12.05 -16.52 -2.28
C ALA A 200 -11.95 -18.05 -2.10
N ILE A 201 -12.52 -18.60 -1.03
CA ILE A 201 -12.61 -20.04 -0.80
C ILE A 201 -13.65 -20.65 -1.76
N GLU A 202 -14.82 -20.05 -1.89
CA GLU A 202 -15.88 -20.52 -2.77
C GLU A 202 -15.42 -20.55 -4.24
N ALA A 203 -14.65 -19.54 -4.65
CA ALA A 203 -14.06 -19.48 -5.99
C ALA A 203 -12.81 -20.39 -6.17
N GLY A 204 -12.38 -21.11 -5.14
CA GLY A 204 -11.24 -22.03 -5.19
C GLY A 204 -9.87 -21.36 -5.20
N TYR A 205 -9.77 -20.08 -4.88
CA TYR A 205 -8.51 -19.35 -4.80
C TYR A 205 -7.82 -19.44 -3.43
N LEU A 206 -8.58 -19.74 -2.38
CA LEU A 206 -8.06 -20.02 -1.05
C LEU A 206 -8.55 -21.41 -0.59
N THR A 207 -7.72 -22.06 0.23
CA THR A 207 -8.05 -23.37 0.80
C THR A 207 -9.07 -23.21 1.92
N PRO A 208 -10.12 -24.03 1.98
CA PRO A 208 -11.02 -24.09 3.14
C PRO A 208 -10.24 -24.43 4.42
N TYR A 209 -10.64 -23.82 5.53
CA TYR A 209 -10.06 -24.11 6.85
C TYR A 209 -11.14 -24.21 7.91
N HIS A 210 -10.82 -24.94 8.98
CA HIS A 210 -11.65 -25.02 10.17
C HIS A 210 -11.00 -24.20 11.28
N TYR A 211 -11.74 -23.21 11.77
CA TYR A 211 -11.30 -22.42 12.92
C TYR A 211 -11.81 -23.07 14.20
N VAL A 212 -10.89 -23.54 15.04
CA VAL A 212 -11.21 -24.12 16.37
C VAL A 212 -10.57 -23.22 17.43
N PRO A 213 -11.35 -22.33 18.07
CA PRO A 213 -10.83 -21.50 19.15
C PRO A 213 -10.55 -22.33 20.40
N HIS A 214 -9.33 -22.23 20.90
CA HIS A 214 -8.97 -22.72 22.23
C HIS A 214 -9.02 -21.55 23.20
N ILE A 215 -10.04 -21.52 24.05
CA ILE A 215 -10.18 -20.52 25.11
C ILE A 215 -9.31 -20.95 26.28
N ILE A 216 -8.34 -20.10 26.64
CA ILE A 216 -7.49 -20.27 27.82
C ILE A 216 -7.81 -19.12 28.76
N GLU A 217 -8.13 -19.44 29.99
CA GLU A 217 -8.31 -18.47 31.06
C GLU A 217 -6.92 -18.08 31.61
N LEU A 218 -6.68 -16.78 31.77
CA LEU A 218 -5.50 -16.30 32.47
C LEU A 218 -5.63 -16.59 33.95
N THR A 219 -4.54 -16.98 34.59
CA THR A 219 -4.48 -16.99 36.06
C THR A 219 -4.59 -15.54 36.57
N ASP A 220 -4.97 -15.38 37.85
CA ASP A 220 -5.10 -14.05 38.46
C ASP A 220 -3.79 -13.21 38.30
N GLU A 221 -2.63 -13.87 38.50
CA GLU A 221 -1.32 -13.24 38.35
C GLU A 221 -1.02 -12.80 36.91
N GLU A 222 -1.40 -13.60 35.92
CA GLU A 222 -1.26 -13.24 34.48
C GLU A 222 -2.24 -12.14 34.10
N ALA A 223 -3.46 -12.14 34.61
CA ALA A 223 -4.45 -11.11 34.37
C ALA A 223 -3.98 -9.74 34.92
N ASP A 224 -3.47 -9.72 36.16
CA ASP A 224 -2.91 -8.51 36.76
C ASP A 224 -1.73 -7.96 35.92
N ARG A 225 -0.82 -8.83 35.49
CA ARG A 225 0.31 -8.46 34.64
C ARG A 225 -0.13 -7.94 33.27
N TYR A 226 -1.15 -8.54 32.68
CA TYR A 226 -1.73 -8.08 31.41
C TYR A 226 -2.31 -6.66 31.55
N VAL A 227 -3.05 -6.39 32.63
CA VAL A 227 -3.62 -5.06 32.91
C VAL A 227 -2.53 -4.03 33.08
N ASP A 228 -1.43 -4.33 33.79
CA ASP A 228 -0.31 -3.42 34.01
C ASP A 228 0.41 -3.08 32.71
N ILE A 229 0.59 -4.05 31.80
CA ILE A 229 1.22 -3.83 30.51
C ILE A 229 0.30 -3.01 29.57
N SER A 230 -1.01 -3.27 29.62
CA SER A 230 -1.99 -2.61 28.75
C SER A 230 -2.27 -1.15 29.12
N ARG A 231 -1.88 -0.71 30.32
CA ARG A 231 -2.01 0.66 30.80
C ARG A 231 -0.81 1.56 30.49
N ARG A 232 0.29 1.00 29.96
CA ARG A 232 1.48 1.71 29.52
C ARG A 232 1.43 2.04 28.03
#